data_95dff953592fd74ff30a15986f683d3b
#
_entry.id   95dff953592fd74ff30a15986f683d3b
#
_cell.length_a   1.000
_cell.length_b   1.000
_cell.length_c   1.000
_cell.angle_alpha   90.00
_cell.angle_beta   90.00
_cell.angle_gamma   90.00
#
_symmetry.space_group_name_H-M   'P 1'
#
loop_
_entity.id
_entity.type
_entity.pdbx_description
1 polymer ?
#
loop_
_entity_poly.entity_id
_entity_poly.type
_entity_poly.pdbx_seq_one_letter_code
_entity_poly.pdbx_strand_id
1 'polypeptide(L)' 'MINNEELPIGFTMELAQHSEALVRFSGMTEDEQQEIIGQARNAASREEMRHLVESIK' A
#
# COMPACT_ATOMS: atom_id res chain seq x y z
N MET A 1 -0.83 -6.64 -21.02
CA MET A 1 -0.67 -5.29 -20.62
C MET A 1 -0.67 -5.15 -19.13
N ILE A 2 0.19 -4.35 -18.63
CA ILE A 2 0.28 -4.18 -17.21
C ILE A 2 -0.83 -3.32 -16.69
N ASN A 3 -1.35 -3.75 -15.60
CA ASN A 3 -2.43 -3.05 -15.01
C ASN A 3 -1.96 -2.30 -13.79
N ASN A 4 -1.45 -1.12 -14.00
CA ASN A 4 -0.88 -0.34 -12.94
C ASN A 4 -1.91 0.12 -11.94
N GLU A 5 -3.17 0.04 -12.31
CA GLU A 5 -4.21 0.48 -11.40
C GLU A 5 -4.35 -0.42 -10.21
N GLU A 6 -3.84 -1.64 -10.31
CA GLU A 6 -3.97 -2.56 -9.20
C GLU A 6 -3.14 -2.12 -8.01
N LEU A 7 -2.05 -1.42 -8.27
CA LEU A 7 -1.15 -1.04 -7.19
C LEU A 7 -0.68 0.37 -7.43
N PRO A 8 -1.23 1.32 -6.69
CA PRO A 8 -0.83 2.73 -6.87
C PRO A 8 0.67 2.90 -6.68
N ILE A 9 1.25 3.69 -7.56
CA ILE A 9 2.68 3.92 -7.52
C ILE A 9 3.09 4.54 -6.19
N GLY A 10 2.32 5.51 -5.71
CA GLY A 10 2.63 6.15 -4.44
C GLY A 10 2.67 5.17 -3.29
N PHE A 11 1.73 4.22 -3.29
CA PHE A 11 1.69 3.20 -2.26
C PHE A 11 2.93 2.32 -2.34
N THR A 12 3.29 1.90 -3.54
CA THR A 12 4.46 1.06 -3.72
C THR A 12 5.72 1.77 -3.25
N MET A 13 5.85 3.04 -3.56
CA MET A 13 7.03 3.80 -3.16
C MET A 13 7.11 3.94 -1.66
N GLU A 14 5.98 4.18 -1.01
CA GLU A 14 5.98 4.29 0.44
C GLU A 14 6.33 2.96 1.08
N LEU A 15 5.81 1.87 0.54
CA LEU A 15 6.17 0.55 1.06
C LEU A 15 7.67 0.31 0.95
N ALA A 16 8.27 0.74 -0.15
CA ALA A 16 9.70 0.54 -0.35
C ALA A 16 10.51 1.29 0.68
N GLN A 17 9.97 2.40 1.19
CA GLN A 17 10.67 3.18 2.20
C GLN A 17 10.45 2.67 3.61
N HIS A 18 9.46 1.81 3.79
CA HIS A 18 9.13 1.26 5.09
C HIS A 18 9.23 -0.26 5.03
N SER A 19 10.42 -0.78 5.21
CA SER A 19 10.64 -2.21 4.99
C SER A 19 9.80 -3.07 5.91
N GLU A 20 9.55 -2.65 7.13
CA GLU A 20 8.69 -3.43 8.02
C GLU A 20 7.28 -3.52 7.49
N ALA A 21 6.78 -2.40 6.98
CA ALA A 21 5.45 -2.40 6.40
C ALA A 21 5.39 -3.30 5.17
N LEU A 22 6.44 -3.27 4.37
CA LEU A 22 6.49 -4.12 3.19
C LEU A 22 6.45 -5.59 3.57
N VAL A 23 7.24 -5.98 4.58
CA VAL A 23 7.27 -7.35 5.02
C VAL A 23 5.90 -7.78 5.53
N ARG A 24 5.25 -6.94 6.33
CA ARG A 24 3.95 -7.27 6.86
C ARG A 24 2.90 -7.36 5.76
N PHE A 25 2.96 -6.43 4.82
CA PHE A 25 2.03 -6.46 3.71
C PHE A 25 2.20 -7.73 2.90
N SER A 26 3.43 -8.15 2.68
CA SER A 26 3.69 -9.35 1.91
C SER A 26 3.14 -10.59 2.60
N GLY A 27 3.07 -10.57 3.92
CA GLY A 27 2.56 -11.71 4.66
C GLY A 27 1.05 -11.73 4.83
N MET A 28 0.37 -10.72 4.36
CA MET A 28 -1.08 -10.66 4.48
C MET A 28 -1.76 -11.59 3.50
N THR A 29 -3.00 -11.97 3.83
CA THR A 29 -3.80 -12.71 2.88
C THR A 29 -4.16 -11.81 1.71
N GLU A 30 -4.58 -12.44 0.61
CA GLU A 30 -4.96 -11.68 -0.56
C GLU A 30 -6.10 -10.72 -0.25
N ASP A 31 -7.06 -11.16 0.55
CA ASP A 31 -8.18 -10.28 0.90
C ASP A 31 -7.71 -9.07 1.68
N GLU A 32 -6.80 -9.27 2.60
CA GLU A 32 -6.27 -8.16 3.37
C GLU A 32 -5.48 -7.20 2.48
N GLN A 33 -4.70 -7.75 1.56
CA GLN A 33 -3.94 -6.91 0.64
C GLN A 33 -4.87 -6.09 -0.24
N GLN A 34 -5.94 -6.69 -0.72
CA GLN A 34 -6.88 -5.97 -1.56
C GLN A 34 -7.55 -4.84 -0.80
N GLU A 35 -7.84 -5.07 0.46
CA GLU A 35 -8.44 -4.03 1.28
C GLU A 35 -7.49 -2.84 1.43
N ILE A 36 -6.23 -3.13 1.70
CA ILE A 36 -5.23 -2.07 1.84
C ILE A 36 -5.07 -1.32 0.52
N ILE A 37 -5.02 -2.05 -0.58
CA ILE A 37 -4.87 -1.42 -1.89
C ILE A 37 -6.06 -0.53 -2.18
N GLY A 38 -7.26 -0.95 -1.79
CA GLY A 38 -8.43 -0.12 -1.97
C GLY A 38 -8.33 1.19 -1.21
N GLN A 39 -7.82 1.13 0.02
CA GLN A 39 -7.61 2.35 0.79
C GLN A 39 -6.55 3.23 0.15
N ALA A 40 -5.51 2.61 -0.41
CA ALA A 40 -4.47 3.38 -1.06
C ALA A 40 -5.00 4.13 -2.28
N ARG A 41 -5.91 3.51 -3.00
CA ARG A 41 -6.50 4.16 -4.16
C ARG A 41 -7.33 5.37 -3.78
N ASN A 42 -7.88 5.36 -2.57
CA ASN A 42 -8.70 6.47 -2.10
C ASN A 42 -7.89 7.52 -1.37
N ALA A 43 -6.61 7.31 -1.18
CA ALA A 43 -5.78 8.29 -0.52
C ALA A 43 -5.69 9.54 -1.39
N ALA A 44 -5.97 10.68 -0.78
CA ALA A 44 -6.04 11.93 -1.53
C ALA A 44 -4.69 12.64 -1.60
N SER A 45 -3.74 12.27 -0.77
CA SER A 45 -2.47 12.96 -0.73
C SER A 45 -1.38 11.98 -0.36
N ARG A 46 -0.14 12.42 -0.57
CA ARG A 46 1.00 11.60 -0.19
C ARG A 46 1.02 11.36 1.31
N GLU A 47 0.60 12.34 2.07
CA GLU A 47 0.59 12.19 3.51
C GLU A 47 -0.39 11.11 3.95
N GLU A 48 -1.55 11.08 3.32
CA GLU A 48 -2.50 10.01 3.62
C GLU A 48 -1.95 8.65 3.24
N MET A 49 -1.24 8.59 2.12
CA MET A 49 -0.63 7.35 1.71
C MET A 49 0.40 6.89 2.73
N ARG A 50 1.21 7.82 3.23
CA ARG A 50 2.21 7.48 4.23
C ARG A 50 1.56 6.99 5.51
N HIS A 51 0.46 7.63 5.93
CA HIS A 51 -0.24 7.20 7.11
C HIS A 51 -0.77 5.78 6.95
N LEU A 52 -1.29 5.49 5.77
CA LEU A 52 -1.79 4.14 5.50
C LEU A 52 -0.67 3.12 5.65
N VAL A 53 0.47 3.40 5.05
CA VAL A 53 1.59 2.48 5.11
C VAL A 53 2.09 2.35 6.54
N GLU A 54 2.15 3.44 7.27
CA GLU A 54 2.61 3.39 8.66
C GLU A 54 1.67 2.56 9.52
N SER A 55 0.41 2.52 9.18
CA SER A 55 -0.54 1.72 9.96
C SER A 55 -0.36 0.23 9.74
N ILE A 56 0.37 -0.16 8.71
CA ILE A 56 0.61 -1.56 8.44
C ILE A 56 1.64 -2.14 9.39
N LYS A 57 2.65 -1.38 9.75
CA LYS A 57 3.72 -1.91 10.60
C LYS A 57 3.34 -2.13 12.05
#